data_84b44e83e234f079e3dfbcf924279226
#
_entry.id   84b44e83e234f079e3dfbcf924279226
#
_cell.length_a   1.000
_cell.length_b   1.000
_cell.length_c   1.000
_cell.angle_alpha   90.00
_cell.angle_beta   90.00
_cell.angle_gamma   90.00
#
_symmetry.space_group_name_H-M   'P 1'
#
loop_
_entity.id
_entity.type
_entity.pdbx_description
1 polymer ?
#
loop_
_entity_poly.entity_id
_entity_poly.type
_entity_poly.pdbx_seq_one_letter_code
_entity_poly.pdbx_strand_id
1 'polypeptide(L)'
;LRRQRQMCIRDRLLNERDGLALGICNGFQALIKLGLVPYGEIRPQTDDSPTLTMNSIGRHQSKMVYTKVVTNKSPWLKKAELGGVYTIPISHGEGRFVASKEWCEKLFANGQVATQYVDMNGNPTMDEYYNVNGSYYAIEGITSPDGRVLGKMGHSERIGQAVAVNVYGDQNQKIFESGVEYFK
;
A
#
# COMPACT_ATOMS: atom_id res chain seq x y z
N LEU A 1 -23.20 -13.23 -11.34
CA LEU A 1 -22.35 -14.04 -12.24
C LEU A 1 -21.01 -13.36 -12.57
N ARG A 2 -20.96 -12.08 -12.99
CA ARG A 2 -19.69 -11.41 -13.36
C ARG A 2 -18.75 -11.20 -12.17
N ARG A 3 -19.28 -10.81 -10.99
CA ARG A 3 -18.50 -10.66 -9.74
C ARG A 3 -17.96 -11.99 -9.24
N GLN A 4 -18.77 -13.05 -9.23
CA GLN A 4 -18.33 -14.39 -8.84
C GLN A 4 -17.24 -14.92 -9.75
N ARG A 5 -17.34 -14.68 -11.06
CA ARG A 5 -16.32 -15.07 -12.04
C ARG A 5 -14.98 -14.37 -11.82
N GLN A 6 -15.01 -13.09 -11.47
CA GLN A 6 -13.80 -12.33 -11.12
C GLN A 6 -13.17 -12.79 -9.80
N MET A 7 -13.99 -13.15 -8.81
CA MET A 7 -13.51 -13.72 -7.54
C MET A 7 -12.80 -15.06 -7.78
N CYS A 8 -13.39 -15.97 -8.57
CA CYS A 8 -12.78 -17.25 -8.91
C CYS A 8 -11.45 -17.10 -9.68
N ILE A 9 -11.34 -16.11 -10.59
CA ILE A 9 -10.11 -15.86 -11.35
C ILE A 9 -8.99 -15.39 -10.41
N ARG A 10 -9.28 -14.49 -9.46
CA ARG A 10 -8.28 -13.99 -8.49
C ARG A 10 -7.85 -15.08 -7.53
N ASP A 11 -8.80 -15.88 -7.03
CA ASP A 11 -8.52 -16.98 -6.12
C ASP A 11 -7.59 -18.01 -6.78
N ARG A 12 -7.86 -18.37 -8.02
CA ARG A 12 -6.98 -19.23 -8.83
C ARG A 12 -5.61 -18.59 -9.07
N LEU A 13 -5.55 -17.28 -9.34
CA LEU A 13 -4.28 -16.60 -9.56
C LEU A 13 -3.38 -16.69 -8.33
N LEU A 14 -3.94 -16.42 -7.16
CA LEU A 14 -3.16 -16.38 -5.91
C LEU A 14 -2.90 -17.77 -5.32
N ASN A 15 -3.88 -18.67 -5.35
CA ASN A 15 -3.81 -19.96 -4.65
C ASN A 15 -3.32 -21.12 -5.51
N GLU A 16 -3.61 -21.10 -6.83
CA GLU A 16 -3.24 -22.20 -7.73
C GLU A 16 -2.05 -21.88 -8.64
N ARG A 17 -1.81 -20.59 -8.94
CA ARG A 17 -0.80 -20.15 -9.93
C ARG A 17 0.35 -19.35 -9.36
N ASP A 18 0.45 -19.28 -8.03
CA ASP A 18 1.48 -18.50 -7.34
C ASP A 18 1.59 -17.04 -7.85
N GLY A 19 0.44 -16.44 -8.17
CA GLY A 19 0.39 -15.11 -8.75
C GLY A 19 0.59 -13.99 -7.74
N LEU A 20 0.83 -12.79 -8.25
CA LEU A 20 0.95 -11.56 -7.48
C LEU A 20 -0.25 -10.64 -7.74
N ALA A 21 -0.64 -9.85 -6.74
CA ALA A 21 -1.64 -8.80 -6.89
C ALA A 21 -1.14 -7.47 -6.30
N LEU A 22 -1.31 -6.39 -7.06
CA LEU A 22 -0.98 -5.03 -6.65
C LEU A 22 -2.24 -4.16 -6.76
N GLY A 23 -2.55 -3.45 -5.68
CA GLY A 23 -3.63 -2.47 -5.63
C GLY A 23 -3.11 -1.09 -5.25
N ILE A 24 -3.19 -0.14 -6.18
CA ILE A 24 -2.78 1.25 -5.95
C ILE A 24 -4.04 2.10 -5.84
N CYS A 25 -4.10 2.97 -4.81
CA CYS A 25 -5.20 3.90 -4.56
C CYS A 25 -6.57 3.16 -4.49
N ASN A 26 -7.46 3.32 -5.48
CA ASN A 26 -8.71 2.56 -5.58
C ASN A 26 -8.51 1.05 -5.58
N GLY A 27 -7.39 0.57 -6.12
CA GLY A 27 -7.01 -0.83 -6.06
C GLY A 27 -6.79 -1.31 -4.62
N PHE A 28 -6.12 -0.52 -3.80
CA PHE A 28 -5.94 -0.84 -2.38
C PHE A 28 -7.28 -0.85 -1.64
N GLN A 29 -8.16 0.14 -1.90
CA GLN A 29 -9.51 0.15 -1.33
C GLN A 29 -10.29 -1.12 -1.70
N ALA A 30 -10.17 -1.60 -2.93
CA ALA A 30 -10.80 -2.85 -3.35
C ALA A 30 -10.18 -4.07 -2.64
N LEU A 31 -8.86 -4.15 -2.55
CA LEU A 31 -8.17 -5.27 -1.89
C LEU A 31 -8.53 -5.37 -0.40
N ILE A 32 -8.58 -4.25 0.31
CA ILE A 32 -8.89 -4.25 1.75
C ILE A 32 -10.37 -4.60 1.99
N LYS A 33 -11.30 -4.11 1.16
CA LYS A 33 -12.73 -4.45 1.26
C LYS A 33 -13.03 -5.90 0.89
N LEU A 34 -12.20 -6.51 0.06
CA LEU A 34 -12.30 -7.94 -0.28
C LEU A 34 -11.66 -8.85 0.79
N GLY A 35 -10.88 -8.31 1.73
CA GLY A 35 -10.13 -9.08 2.70
C GLY A 35 -8.78 -9.60 2.21
N LEU A 36 -8.41 -9.36 0.94
CA LEU A 36 -7.12 -9.80 0.40
C LEU A 36 -5.92 -9.16 1.13
N VAL A 37 -6.09 -7.98 1.65
CA VAL A 37 -5.23 -7.41 2.68
C VAL A 37 -6.11 -7.00 3.86
N PRO A 38 -5.74 -7.30 5.11
CA PRO A 38 -4.51 -7.96 5.56
C PRO A 38 -4.59 -9.50 5.61
N TYR A 39 -5.69 -10.14 5.24
CA TYR A 39 -5.95 -11.55 5.54
C TYR A 39 -5.35 -12.53 4.51
N GLY A 40 -5.14 -12.11 3.26
CA GLY A 40 -4.66 -12.96 2.16
C GLY A 40 -5.75 -13.79 1.48
N GLU A 41 -6.99 -13.65 1.91
CA GLU A 41 -8.15 -14.39 1.38
C GLU A 41 -9.35 -13.46 1.16
N ILE A 42 -10.26 -13.87 0.28
CA ILE A 42 -11.52 -13.14 0.07
C ILE A 42 -12.47 -13.50 1.21
N ARG A 43 -12.76 -12.52 2.05
CA ARG A 43 -13.67 -12.66 3.19
C ARG A 43 -14.41 -11.37 3.49
N PRO A 44 -15.60 -11.43 4.10
CA PRO A 44 -16.30 -10.24 4.56
C PRO A 44 -15.49 -9.48 5.61
N GLN A 45 -15.54 -8.15 5.57
CA GLN A 45 -15.05 -7.33 6.66
C GLN A 45 -15.95 -7.50 7.89
N THR A 46 -15.34 -7.40 9.06
CA THR A 46 -16.01 -7.27 10.36
C THR A 46 -15.80 -5.86 10.90
N ASP A 47 -16.49 -5.49 11.96
CA ASP A 47 -16.39 -4.16 12.60
C ASP A 47 -14.96 -3.85 13.09
N ASP A 48 -14.18 -4.87 13.42
CA ASP A 48 -12.77 -4.75 13.83
C ASP A 48 -11.75 -4.84 12.68
N SER A 49 -12.20 -5.05 11.45
CA SER A 49 -11.30 -5.18 10.32
C SER A 49 -10.59 -3.86 9.99
N PRO A 50 -9.28 -3.88 9.70
CA PRO A 50 -8.61 -2.73 9.12
C PRO A 50 -9.31 -2.24 7.85
N THR A 51 -9.40 -0.93 7.69
CA THR A 51 -10.10 -0.34 6.55
C THR A 51 -9.44 0.95 6.07
N LEU A 52 -9.87 1.42 4.89
CA LEU A 52 -9.58 2.76 4.38
C LEU A 52 -10.84 3.60 4.44
N THR A 53 -10.69 4.84 4.90
CA THR A 53 -11.80 5.78 5.06
C THR A 53 -11.41 7.18 4.59
N MET A 54 -12.32 8.13 4.74
CA MET A 54 -12.13 9.52 4.38
C MET A 54 -10.86 10.11 5.03
N ASN A 55 -10.12 10.90 4.27
CA ASN A 55 -8.99 11.67 4.79
C ASN A 55 -9.42 12.51 6.00
N SER A 56 -8.54 12.67 7.00
CA SER A 56 -8.82 13.45 8.22
C SER A 56 -9.28 14.88 7.92
N ILE A 57 -8.75 15.48 6.86
CA ILE A 57 -9.12 16.82 6.40
C ILE A 57 -10.52 16.90 5.75
N GLY A 58 -11.21 15.78 5.52
CA GLY A 58 -12.55 15.72 4.94
C GLY A 58 -12.64 16.05 3.45
N ARG A 59 -11.52 16.09 2.72
CA ARG A 59 -11.48 16.40 1.29
C ARG A 59 -10.38 15.66 0.55
N HIS A 60 -10.46 15.72 -0.79
CA HIS A 60 -9.42 15.20 -1.67
C HIS A 60 -8.07 15.90 -1.44
N GLN A 61 -7.00 15.11 -1.40
CA GLN A 61 -5.62 15.55 -1.37
C GLN A 61 -4.89 15.07 -2.63
N SER A 62 -4.17 16.01 -3.28
CA SER A 62 -3.26 15.71 -4.37
C SER A 62 -1.92 16.37 -4.06
N LYS A 63 -0.90 15.55 -3.77
CA LYS A 63 0.38 16.03 -3.23
C LYS A 63 1.48 15.00 -3.47
N MET A 64 2.73 15.46 -3.52
CA MET A 64 3.89 14.59 -3.36
C MET A 64 4.11 14.33 -1.86
N VAL A 65 4.33 13.08 -1.49
CA VAL A 65 4.58 12.66 -0.11
C VAL A 65 5.84 11.82 -0.03
N TYR A 66 6.45 11.80 1.15
CA TYR A 66 7.58 10.91 1.41
C TYR A 66 7.06 9.60 2.00
N THR A 67 7.48 8.49 1.40
CA THR A 67 7.14 7.15 1.88
C THR A 67 8.39 6.33 2.09
N LYS A 68 8.45 5.57 3.18
CA LYS A 68 9.56 4.71 3.55
C LYS A 68 9.17 3.25 3.40
N VAL A 69 10.04 2.44 2.83
CA VAL A 69 9.88 0.98 2.78
C VAL A 69 10.19 0.40 4.16
N VAL A 70 9.19 -0.21 4.81
CA VAL A 70 9.28 -0.75 6.17
C VAL A 70 9.69 -2.22 6.17
N THR A 71 9.28 -2.95 5.12
CA THR A 71 9.61 -4.37 4.93
C THR A 71 9.82 -4.69 3.46
N ASN A 72 10.69 -5.62 3.17
CA ASN A 72 10.86 -6.21 1.84
C ASN A 72 10.30 -7.65 1.76
N LYS A 73 9.39 -8.00 2.67
CA LYS A 73 8.70 -9.31 2.67
C LYS A 73 7.95 -9.55 1.35
N SER A 74 7.30 -8.51 0.84
CA SER A 74 6.55 -8.59 -0.41
C SER A 74 7.48 -8.76 -1.62
N PRO A 75 7.18 -9.69 -2.54
CA PRO A 75 7.84 -9.78 -3.83
C PRO A 75 7.85 -8.45 -4.60
N TRP A 76 6.81 -7.64 -4.45
CA TRP A 76 6.70 -6.31 -5.05
C TRP A 76 7.76 -5.31 -4.58
N LEU A 77 8.41 -5.56 -3.44
CA LEU A 77 9.40 -4.64 -2.82
C LEU A 77 10.82 -5.21 -2.80
N LYS A 78 11.08 -6.33 -3.47
CA LYS A 78 12.40 -6.99 -3.45
C LYS A 78 13.54 -6.12 -3.95
N LYS A 79 13.29 -5.25 -4.92
CA LYS A 79 14.29 -4.31 -5.48
C LYS A 79 14.27 -2.94 -4.81
N ALA A 80 13.28 -2.66 -3.98
CA ALA A 80 13.25 -1.45 -3.18
C ALA A 80 14.24 -1.58 -2.01
N GLU A 81 14.93 -0.49 -1.70
CA GLU A 81 15.84 -0.46 -0.56
C GLU A 81 15.04 -0.51 0.75
N LEU A 82 15.38 -1.43 1.65
CA LEU A 82 14.78 -1.47 2.98
C LEU A 82 15.19 -0.22 3.77
N GLY A 83 14.21 0.50 4.28
CA GLY A 83 14.43 1.82 4.89
C GLY A 83 14.57 2.96 3.88
N GLY A 84 14.60 2.67 2.58
CA GLY A 84 14.65 3.67 1.51
C GLY A 84 13.43 4.60 1.53
N VAL A 85 13.67 5.90 1.34
CA VAL A 85 12.64 6.94 1.30
C VAL A 85 12.41 7.37 -0.14
N TYR A 86 11.15 7.37 -0.54
CA TYR A 86 10.73 7.70 -1.91
C TYR A 86 9.72 8.84 -1.91
N THR A 87 9.82 9.71 -2.90
CA THR A 87 8.86 10.81 -3.10
C THR A 87 7.80 10.38 -4.09
N ILE A 88 6.58 10.11 -3.62
CA ILE A 88 5.52 9.48 -4.40
C ILE A 88 4.30 10.40 -4.47
N PRO A 89 3.66 10.56 -5.64
CA PRO A 89 2.42 11.31 -5.75
C PRO A 89 1.25 10.53 -5.12
N ILE A 90 0.37 11.26 -4.44
CA ILE A 90 -0.94 10.78 -3.98
C ILE A 90 -2.05 11.61 -4.60
N SER A 91 -3.23 11.03 -4.77
CA SER A 91 -4.43 11.72 -5.27
C SER A 91 -5.68 10.95 -4.84
N HIS A 92 -6.21 11.27 -3.66
CA HIS A 92 -7.36 10.55 -3.08
C HIS A 92 -8.14 11.37 -2.05
N GLY A 93 -9.44 11.07 -1.90
CA GLY A 93 -10.32 11.55 -0.83
C GLY A 93 -10.47 10.56 0.32
N GLU A 94 -10.30 9.27 0.03
CA GLU A 94 -10.44 8.15 0.95
C GLU A 94 -9.18 7.29 0.94
N GLY A 95 -8.18 7.70 1.69
CA GLY A 95 -6.90 6.99 1.78
C GLY A 95 -6.40 6.79 3.20
N ARG A 96 -7.20 7.19 4.19
CA ARG A 96 -6.87 7.09 5.61
C ARG A 96 -6.97 5.65 6.08
N PHE A 97 -5.84 5.04 6.40
CA PHE A 97 -5.81 3.72 7.02
C PHE A 97 -6.25 3.83 8.50
N VAL A 98 -7.22 3.01 8.88
CA VAL A 98 -7.76 2.94 10.25
C VAL A 98 -7.84 1.48 10.67
N ALA A 99 -7.33 1.20 11.88
CA ALA A 99 -7.38 -0.10 12.51
C ALA A 99 -7.27 0.06 14.04
N SER A 100 -7.64 -0.96 14.82
CA SER A 100 -7.37 -0.97 16.25
C SER A 100 -5.85 -0.98 16.51
N LYS A 101 -5.45 -0.63 17.73
CA LYS A 101 -4.03 -0.67 18.13
C LYS A 101 -3.47 -2.07 17.98
N GLU A 102 -4.22 -3.06 18.39
CA GLU A 102 -3.87 -4.49 18.34
C GLU A 102 -3.64 -4.93 16.88
N TRP A 103 -4.49 -4.46 15.96
CA TRP A 103 -4.29 -4.72 14.53
C TRP A 103 -3.01 -4.07 13.99
N CYS A 104 -2.75 -2.81 14.36
CA CYS A 104 -1.54 -2.13 13.93
C CYS A 104 -0.29 -2.87 14.44
N GLU A 105 -0.24 -3.21 15.73
CA GLU A 105 0.87 -3.96 16.33
C GLU A 105 1.07 -5.32 15.65
N LYS A 106 -0.01 -6.04 15.38
CA LYS A 106 0.02 -7.32 14.64
C LYS A 106 0.57 -7.17 13.22
N LEU A 107 0.17 -6.13 12.49
CA LEU A 107 0.65 -5.88 11.14
C LEU A 107 2.14 -5.59 11.12
N PHE A 108 2.65 -4.81 12.08
CA PHE A 108 4.09 -4.57 12.24
C PHE A 108 4.84 -5.85 12.61
N ALA A 109 4.37 -6.60 13.62
CA ALA A 109 5.00 -7.83 14.07
C ALA A 109 5.08 -8.89 12.96
N ASN A 110 4.07 -8.96 12.10
CA ASN A 110 4.02 -9.89 10.98
C ASN A 110 4.81 -9.41 9.75
N GLY A 111 5.38 -8.19 9.76
CA GLY A 111 6.01 -7.57 8.60
C GLY A 111 5.04 -7.29 7.46
N GLN A 112 3.77 -7.03 7.77
CA GLN A 112 2.72 -6.73 6.78
C GLN A 112 2.59 -5.22 6.49
N VAL A 113 3.21 -4.34 7.31
CA VAL A 113 3.30 -2.92 6.97
C VAL A 113 4.40 -2.75 5.92
N ALA A 114 3.99 -2.47 4.69
CA ALA A 114 4.88 -2.36 3.55
C ALA A 114 5.60 -1.01 3.52
N THR A 115 4.82 0.07 3.66
CA THR A 115 5.29 1.45 3.54
C THR A 115 4.62 2.34 4.57
N GLN A 116 5.34 3.37 5.02
CA GLN A 116 4.83 4.41 5.94
C GLN A 116 5.08 5.80 5.37
N TYR A 117 4.20 6.75 5.70
CA TYR A 117 4.44 8.18 5.51
C TYR A 117 5.54 8.63 6.48
N VAL A 118 6.48 9.42 5.99
CA VAL A 118 7.62 9.89 6.78
C VAL A 118 7.84 11.39 6.58
N ASP A 119 8.55 12.00 7.53
CA ASP A 119 9.06 13.37 7.42
C ASP A 119 10.29 13.44 6.47
N MET A 120 10.86 14.61 6.32
CA MET A 120 12.05 14.83 5.47
C MET A 120 13.29 14.07 5.97
N ASN A 121 13.31 13.67 7.24
CA ASN A 121 14.40 12.90 7.85
C ASN A 121 14.19 11.38 7.76
N GLY A 122 13.07 10.95 7.14
CA GLY A 122 12.71 9.54 7.02
C GLY A 122 12.12 8.92 8.29
N ASN A 123 11.63 9.72 9.23
CA ASN A 123 10.96 9.24 10.43
C ASN A 123 9.46 9.14 10.21
N PRO A 124 8.81 8.00 10.56
CA PRO A 124 7.35 7.89 10.52
C PRO A 124 6.71 8.99 11.38
N THR A 125 5.69 9.65 10.84
CA THR A 125 5.10 10.80 11.53
C THR A 125 3.59 10.84 11.39
N MET A 126 2.93 11.38 12.42
CA MET A 126 1.50 11.67 12.42
C MET A 126 1.20 13.13 12.06
N ASP A 127 2.22 13.95 11.77
CA ASP A 127 2.05 15.32 11.29
C ASP A 127 1.29 15.33 9.96
N GLU A 128 0.19 16.06 9.91
CA GLU A 128 -0.70 16.15 8.73
C GLU A 128 -0.02 16.75 7.49
N TYR A 129 1.10 17.45 7.66
CA TYR A 129 1.89 17.93 6.54
C TYR A 129 2.48 16.78 5.72
N TYR A 130 2.90 15.71 6.39
CA TYR A 130 3.53 14.52 5.78
C TYR A 130 2.57 13.33 5.67
N ASN A 131 1.82 13.05 6.73
CA ASN A 131 0.77 12.03 6.78
C ASN A 131 -0.58 12.66 6.39
N VAL A 132 -0.68 13.03 5.13
CA VAL A 132 -1.70 13.93 4.59
C VAL A 132 -3.13 13.42 4.66
N ASN A 133 -3.34 12.14 4.89
CA ASN A 133 -4.66 11.52 5.03
C ASN A 133 -5.00 11.17 6.48
N GLY A 134 -4.05 11.32 7.41
CA GLY A 134 -4.22 10.99 8.82
C GLY A 134 -4.22 9.48 9.11
N SER A 135 -3.54 8.68 8.30
CA SER A 135 -3.42 7.23 8.48
C SER A 135 -2.82 6.86 9.83
N TYR A 136 -3.41 5.92 10.52
CA TYR A 136 -2.92 5.42 11.81
C TYR A 136 -1.51 4.85 11.67
N TYR A 137 -0.64 5.16 12.65
CA TYR A 137 0.77 4.76 12.63
C TYR A 137 1.52 5.12 11.34
N ALA A 138 1.04 6.16 10.65
CA ALA A 138 1.57 6.60 9.34
C ALA A 138 1.56 5.49 8.26
N ILE A 139 0.74 4.46 8.40
CA ILE A 139 0.68 3.34 7.44
C ILE A 139 0.16 3.84 6.10
N GLU A 140 0.98 3.67 5.05
CA GLU A 140 0.65 4.04 3.67
C GLU A 140 0.25 2.82 2.84
N GLY A 141 0.86 1.64 3.11
CA GLY A 141 0.59 0.41 2.41
C GLY A 141 0.79 -0.82 3.29
N ILE A 142 0.01 -1.87 3.01
CA ILE A 142 0.07 -3.15 3.71
C ILE A 142 0.04 -4.33 2.73
N THR A 143 0.49 -5.49 3.21
CA THR A 143 0.49 -6.74 2.43
C THR A 143 -0.43 -7.80 3.02
N SER A 144 -0.69 -8.85 2.22
CA SER A 144 -1.15 -10.14 2.71
C SER A 144 -0.11 -10.80 3.63
N PRO A 145 -0.47 -11.82 4.43
CA PRO A 145 0.48 -12.50 5.31
C PRO A 145 1.67 -13.12 4.59
N ASP A 146 1.51 -13.56 3.35
CA ASP A 146 2.55 -14.11 2.48
C ASP A 146 3.29 -13.05 1.64
N GLY A 147 2.82 -11.80 1.67
CA GLY A 147 3.42 -10.68 0.94
C GLY A 147 3.04 -10.60 -0.54
N ARG A 148 2.33 -11.57 -1.12
CA ARG A 148 2.02 -11.61 -2.56
C ARG A 148 0.97 -10.59 -3.00
N VAL A 149 0.13 -10.15 -2.09
CA VAL A 149 -0.81 -9.05 -2.32
C VAL A 149 -0.29 -7.80 -1.65
N LEU A 150 -0.08 -6.73 -2.41
CA LEU A 150 0.32 -5.41 -1.90
C LEU A 150 -0.76 -4.39 -2.20
N GLY A 151 -1.23 -3.69 -1.16
CA GLY A 151 -2.09 -2.52 -1.26
C GLY A 151 -1.37 -1.27 -0.77
N LYS A 152 -1.41 -0.18 -1.55
CA LYS A 152 -0.81 1.10 -1.16
C LYS A 152 -1.58 2.28 -1.75
N MET A 153 -1.48 3.45 -1.11
CA MET A 153 -2.19 4.66 -1.55
C MET A 153 -1.40 5.49 -2.56
N GLY A 154 -0.09 5.51 -2.45
CA GLY A 154 0.78 6.29 -3.34
C GLY A 154 0.89 5.68 -4.74
N HIS A 155 0.90 6.55 -5.73
CA HIS A 155 0.90 6.22 -7.15
C HIS A 155 2.33 6.00 -7.67
N SER A 156 2.95 4.88 -7.35
CA SER A 156 4.30 4.52 -7.80
C SER A 156 4.36 4.23 -9.30
N GLU A 157 3.22 4.12 -10.00
CA GLU A 157 3.15 4.00 -11.44
C GLU A 157 3.33 5.34 -12.17
N ARG A 158 3.24 6.46 -11.46
CA ARG A 158 3.36 7.79 -12.05
C ARG A 158 4.82 8.25 -12.08
N ILE A 159 5.66 7.52 -12.80
CA ILE A 159 7.08 7.81 -12.98
C ILE A 159 7.41 7.90 -14.48
N GLY A 160 8.43 8.68 -14.83
CA GLY A 160 8.88 8.81 -16.22
C GLY A 160 9.83 9.98 -16.41
N GLN A 161 10.49 10.04 -17.57
CA GLN A 161 11.52 11.06 -17.87
C GLN A 161 11.01 12.51 -17.75
N ALA A 162 9.72 12.74 -18.02
CA ALA A 162 9.10 14.07 -17.96
C ALA A 162 8.09 14.23 -16.82
N VAL A 163 8.05 13.28 -15.88
CA VAL A 163 7.12 13.30 -14.74
C VAL A 163 7.84 13.80 -13.51
N ALA A 164 7.28 14.83 -12.85
CA ALA A 164 7.79 15.39 -11.58
C ALA A 164 9.30 15.75 -11.60
N VAL A 165 9.78 16.30 -12.71
CA VAL A 165 11.21 16.58 -12.96
C VAL A 165 11.84 17.53 -11.92
N ASN A 166 11.05 18.46 -11.38
CA ASN A 166 11.50 19.44 -10.39
C ASN A 166 11.17 19.04 -8.94
N VAL A 167 10.80 17.77 -8.71
CA VAL A 167 10.50 17.25 -7.38
C VAL A 167 11.72 16.51 -6.84
N TYR A 168 12.18 16.92 -5.66
CA TYR A 168 13.32 16.30 -4.99
C TYR A 168 12.99 14.89 -4.48
N GLY A 169 13.98 14.01 -4.53
CA GLY A 169 13.93 12.64 -4.00
C GLY A 169 13.82 11.57 -5.07
N ASP A 170 14.07 10.33 -4.69
CA ASP A 170 13.87 9.17 -5.55
C ASP A 170 12.37 8.87 -5.69
N GLN A 171 11.90 8.74 -6.92
CA GLN A 171 10.50 8.46 -7.24
C GLN A 171 10.29 7.01 -7.68
N ASN A 172 11.36 6.24 -7.89
CA ASN A 172 11.29 4.88 -8.41
C ASN A 172 11.46 3.81 -7.33
N GLN A 173 10.37 3.36 -6.76
CA GLN A 173 10.35 2.23 -5.80
C GLN A 173 10.64 0.86 -6.45
N LYS A 174 10.84 0.77 -7.76
CA LYS A 174 11.12 -0.46 -8.52
C LYS A 174 10.09 -1.58 -8.29
N ILE A 175 8.83 -1.19 -8.01
CA ILE A 175 7.74 -2.13 -7.71
C ILE A 175 7.48 -3.06 -8.90
N PHE A 176 7.38 -2.49 -10.10
CA PHE A 176 7.05 -3.26 -11.31
C PHE A 176 8.20 -4.18 -11.72
N GLU A 177 9.44 -3.71 -11.63
CA GLU A 177 10.63 -4.52 -11.86
C GLU A 177 10.73 -5.68 -10.87
N SER A 178 10.37 -5.43 -9.60
CA SER A 178 10.31 -6.47 -8.56
C SER A 178 9.26 -7.53 -8.90
N GLY A 179 8.06 -7.11 -9.31
CA GLY A 179 6.98 -8.02 -9.70
C GLY A 179 7.31 -8.86 -10.92
N VAL A 180 7.96 -8.28 -11.94
CA VAL A 180 8.42 -9.03 -13.13
C VAL A 180 9.50 -10.04 -12.78
N GLU A 181 10.43 -9.68 -11.89
CA GLU A 181 11.52 -10.59 -11.48
C GLU A 181 11.04 -11.80 -10.69
N TYR A 182 9.92 -11.67 -9.99
CA TYR A 182 9.31 -12.78 -9.25
C TYR A 182 8.99 -13.99 -10.13
N PHE A 183 8.69 -13.77 -11.41
CA PHE A 183 8.30 -14.82 -12.37
C PHE A 183 9.44 -15.26 -13.29
N LYS A 184 10.66 -14.80 -13.07
CA LYS A 184 11.86 -15.24 -13.83
C LYS A 184 12.59 -16.34 -13.12
#